data_8873cc80ec485d7732758a54bad082ff
#
_entry.id   8873cc80ec485d7732758a54bad082ff
#
_cell.length_a   1.000
_cell.length_b   1.000
_cell.length_c   1.000
_cell.angle_alpha   90.00
_cell.angle_beta   90.00
_cell.angle_gamma   90.00
#
_symmetry.space_group_name_H-M   'P 1'
#
loop_
_entity.id
_entity.type
_entity.pdbx_description
1 polymer ?
#
loop_
_entity_poly.entity_id
_entity_poly.type
_entity_poly.pdbx_seq_one_letter_code
_entity_poly.pdbx_strand_id
1 'polypeptide(L)'
;MQSQESQSFPKATSFDAALIRSKIMGPNPLKLCEELLCDASIPRGARVCDLGSGTGITSALLAREYGFDTYAVDLWSDPEENRAFFDSLGISRDTIHPVQADASQGLPFERDFFDAVVSIDSYNYYGRDPHYLGERLLPYVKQGGILYLSIPGMVRDCHDNLPVCLLKS
;
A
#
# COMPACT_ATOMS: atom_id res chain seq x y z
N MET A 1 17.74 -20.33 23.11
CA MET A 1 17.55 -20.05 21.68
C MET A 1 16.09 -20.41 21.39
N GLN A 2 15.19 -19.41 21.39
CA GLN A 2 13.82 -19.63 20.96
C GLN A 2 13.84 -19.76 19.43
N SER A 3 13.34 -20.88 18.91
CA SER A 3 13.09 -21.10 17.49
C SER A 3 12.16 -19.97 17.02
N GLN A 4 12.66 -19.10 16.13
CA GLN A 4 11.78 -18.24 15.35
C GLN A 4 10.87 -19.16 14.55
N GLU A 5 9.60 -19.25 14.93
CA GLU A 5 8.58 -19.80 14.08
C GLU A 5 8.65 -19.02 12.76
N SER A 6 8.90 -19.73 11.68
CA SER A 6 8.94 -19.16 10.33
C SER A 6 7.55 -18.59 10.05
N GLN A 7 7.41 -17.27 10.14
CA GLN A 7 6.16 -16.60 9.82
C GLN A 7 5.76 -16.97 8.38
N SER A 8 4.60 -17.58 8.22
CA SER A 8 4.09 -18.02 6.93
C SER A 8 3.35 -16.87 6.23
N PHE A 9 3.68 -16.63 4.95
CA PHE A 9 3.03 -15.62 4.10
C PHE A 9 2.39 -16.30 2.88
N PRO A 10 1.30 -17.07 3.05
CA PRO A 10 0.73 -17.86 1.97
C PRO A 10 0.21 -17.02 0.80
N LYS A 11 -0.36 -15.83 1.07
CA LYS A 11 -0.86 -14.94 0.01
C LYS A 11 0.31 -14.32 -0.78
N ALA A 12 1.33 -13.83 -0.09
CA ALA A 12 2.52 -13.27 -0.73
C ALA A 12 3.27 -14.32 -1.57
N THR A 13 3.31 -15.57 -1.10
CA THR A 13 3.99 -16.66 -1.81
C THR A 13 3.18 -17.25 -2.96
N SER A 14 1.92 -16.86 -3.14
CA SER A 14 1.11 -17.22 -4.32
C SER A 14 1.59 -16.50 -5.59
N PHE A 15 2.40 -15.46 -5.46
CA PHE A 15 3.00 -14.73 -6.58
C PHE A 15 4.37 -15.32 -6.93
N ASP A 16 4.68 -15.36 -8.23
CA ASP A 16 5.98 -15.82 -8.71
C ASP A 16 7.13 -14.96 -8.16
N ALA A 17 8.18 -15.60 -7.66
CA ALA A 17 9.30 -14.90 -7.02
C ALA A 17 10.12 -14.03 -7.99
N ALA A 18 10.18 -14.38 -9.30
CA ALA A 18 10.86 -13.57 -10.29
C ALA A 18 10.02 -12.33 -10.63
N LEU A 19 8.69 -12.50 -10.72
CA LEU A 19 7.76 -11.40 -10.87
C LEU A 19 7.89 -10.40 -9.71
N ILE A 20 7.87 -10.86 -8.46
CA ILE A 20 8.04 -10.01 -7.28
C ILE A 20 9.34 -9.21 -7.40
N ARG A 21 10.48 -9.89 -7.66
CA ARG A 21 11.78 -9.22 -7.81
C ARG A 21 11.83 -8.16 -8.90
N SER A 22 11.06 -8.34 -9.98
CA SER A 22 11.02 -7.37 -11.08
C SER A 22 10.19 -6.12 -10.77
N LYS A 23 9.34 -6.18 -9.73
CA LYS A 23 8.37 -5.13 -9.39
C LYS A 23 8.66 -4.37 -8.10
N ILE A 24 9.58 -4.86 -7.27
CA ILE A 24 9.88 -4.25 -5.96
C ILE A 24 11.13 -3.37 -6.01
N MET A 25 11.11 -2.31 -5.21
CA MET A 25 12.23 -1.36 -5.04
C MET A 25 12.66 -1.24 -3.56
N GLY A 26 12.47 -2.29 -2.76
CA GLY A 26 12.76 -2.26 -1.34
C GLY A 26 12.46 -3.58 -0.66
N PRO A 27 12.03 -3.56 0.61
CA PRO A 27 11.52 -4.74 1.30
C PRO A 27 10.39 -5.40 0.51
N ASN A 28 10.13 -6.69 0.73
CA ASN A 28 9.04 -7.38 0.04
C ASN A 28 7.68 -6.82 0.49
N PRO A 29 7.00 -5.99 -0.34
CA PRO A 29 5.78 -5.29 0.05
C PRO A 29 4.60 -6.24 0.24
N LEU A 30 4.60 -7.41 -0.43
CA LEU A 30 3.54 -8.40 -0.29
C LEU A 30 3.55 -9.03 1.10
N LYS A 31 4.74 -9.35 1.63
CA LYS A 31 4.88 -9.86 2.99
C LYS A 31 4.52 -8.82 4.03
N LEU A 32 4.98 -7.57 3.85
CA LEU A 32 4.62 -6.46 4.73
C LEU A 32 3.10 -6.23 4.75
N CYS A 33 2.46 -6.26 3.59
CA CYS A 33 1.02 -6.12 3.47
C CYS A 33 0.27 -7.27 4.13
N GLU A 34 0.70 -8.52 3.92
CA GLU A 34 0.07 -9.70 4.52
C GLU A 34 0.21 -9.70 6.05
N GLU A 35 1.37 -9.30 6.57
CA GLU A 35 1.59 -9.14 8.02
C GLU A 35 0.72 -8.02 8.60
N LEU A 36 0.68 -6.87 7.93
CA LEU A 36 -0.11 -5.70 8.35
C LEU A 36 -1.62 -6.00 8.39
N LEU A 37 -2.09 -6.87 7.50
CA LEU A 37 -3.50 -7.24 7.37
C LEU A 37 -3.86 -8.57 8.04
N CYS A 38 -2.98 -9.16 8.86
CA CYS A 38 -3.19 -10.50 9.44
C CYS A 38 -4.47 -10.58 10.30
N ASP A 39 -4.77 -9.51 11.03
CA ASP A 39 -5.96 -9.40 11.90
C ASP A 39 -7.03 -8.45 11.32
N ALA A 40 -6.92 -8.08 10.05
CA ALA A 40 -7.84 -7.16 9.42
C ALA A 40 -9.21 -7.79 9.17
N SER A 41 -10.27 -7.10 9.60
CA SER A 41 -11.66 -7.49 9.37
C SER A 41 -12.29 -6.65 8.26
N ILE A 42 -11.67 -6.59 7.09
CA ILE A 42 -12.20 -5.89 5.91
C ILE A 42 -12.99 -6.89 5.08
N PRO A 43 -14.28 -6.62 4.75
CA PRO A 43 -15.07 -7.55 3.95
C PRO A 43 -14.59 -7.61 2.49
N ARG A 44 -14.77 -8.75 1.85
CA ARG A 44 -14.53 -8.88 0.39
C ARG A 44 -15.44 -7.90 -0.36
N GLY A 45 -14.90 -7.31 -1.43
CA GLY A 45 -15.59 -6.27 -2.20
C GLY A 45 -15.57 -4.87 -1.56
N ALA A 46 -14.93 -4.70 -0.39
CA ALA A 46 -14.71 -3.38 0.18
C ALA A 46 -13.83 -2.52 -0.75
N ARG A 47 -14.12 -1.24 -0.83
CA ARG A 47 -13.29 -0.27 -1.56
C ARG A 47 -12.05 0.05 -0.77
N VAL A 48 -10.90 -0.35 -1.29
CA VAL A 48 -9.59 -0.17 -0.64
C VAL A 48 -8.68 0.67 -1.52
N CYS A 49 -8.16 1.76 -0.97
CA CYS A 49 -7.10 2.53 -1.60
C CYS A 49 -5.73 1.92 -1.26
N ASP A 50 -4.95 1.55 -2.26
CA ASP A 50 -3.51 1.29 -2.14
C ASP A 50 -2.77 2.60 -2.42
N LEU A 51 -2.40 3.31 -1.34
CA LEU A 51 -1.83 4.65 -1.40
C LEU A 51 -0.32 4.59 -1.61
N GLY A 52 0.14 5.06 -2.76
CA GLY A 52 1.52 4.92 -3.22
C GLY A 52 1.78 3.52 -3.75
N SER A 53 0.91 3.07 -4.65
CA SER A 53 0.89 1.69 -5.17
C SER A 53 2.09 1.31 -6.05
N GLY A 54 2.85 2.31 -6.53
CA GLY A 54 3.99 2.10 -7.41
C GLY A 54 3.64 1.21 -8.61
N THR A 55 4.39 0.14 -8.80
CA THR A 55 4.18 -0.82 -9.90
C THR A 55 2.93 -1.69 -9.76
N GLY A 56 2.10 -1.48 -8.73
CA GLY A 56 0.82 -2.15 -8.52
C GLY A 56 0.91 -3.56 -7.93
N ILE A 57 2.09 -4.03 -7.50
CA ILE A 57 2.21 -5.41 -6.99
C ILE A 57 1.40 -5.63 -5.70
N THR A 58 1.35 -4.64 -4.80
CA THR A 58 0.53 -4.68 -3.58
C THR A 58 -0.95 -4.62 -3.93
N SER A 59 -1.33 -3.75 -4.87
CA SER A 59 -2.71 -3.67 -5.36
C SER A 59 -3.20 -5.00 -5.94
N ALA A 60 -2.33 -5.71 -6.68
CA ALA A 60 -2.65 -7.04 -7.20
C ALA A 60 -2.89 -8.06 -6.08
N LEU A 61 -2.12 -8.00 -4.98
CA LEU A 61 -2.35 -8.84 -3.80
C LEU A 61 -3.71 -8.53 -3.15
N LEU A 62 -4.02 -7.25 -2.94
CA LEU A 62 -5.27 -6.79 -2.33
C LEU A 62 -6.49 -7.25 -3.14
N ALA A 63 -6.45 -7.08 -4.46
CA ALA A 63 -7.55 -7.49 -5.34
C ALA A 63 -7.69 -9.02 -5.42
N ARG A 64 -6.58 -9.75 -5.68
CA ARG A 64 -6.62 -11.18 -5.96
C ARG A 64 -6.81 -12.03 -4.71
N GLU A 65 -6.04 -11.79 -3.66
CA GLU A 65 -6.00 -12.66 -2.48
C GLU A 65 -7.00 -12.23 -1.39
N TYR A 66 -7.23 -10.93 -1.25
CA TYR A 66 -8.22 -10.42 -0.29
C TYR A 66 -9.59 -10.20 -0.93
N GLY A 67 -9.65 -10.04 -2.25
CA GLY A 67 -10.89 -9.82 -3.01
C GLY A 67 -11.50 -8.44 -2.78
N PHE A 68 -10.66 -7.43 -2.58
CA PHE A 68 -11.09 -6.05 -2.44
C PHE A 68 -11.32 -5.40 -3.81
N ASP A 69 -12.21 -4.41 -3.84
CA ASP A 69 -12.33 -3.44 -4.93
C ASP A 69 -11.21 -2.41 -4.73
N THR A 70 -10.09 -2.60 -5.45
CA THR A 70 -8.81 -1.97 -5.14
C THR A 70 -8.50 -0.80 -6.07
N TYR A 71 -8.18 0.35 -5.49
CA TYR A 71 -7.79 1.57 -6.20
C TYR A 71 -6.28 1.79 -6.01
N ALA A 72 -5.51 1.51 -7.05
CA ALA A 72 -4.06 1.63 -7.09
C ALA A 72 -3.68 3.07 -7.38
N VAL A 73 -3.44 3.87 -6.33
CA VAL A 73 -3.17 5.30 -6.46
C VAL A 73 -1.69 5.58 -6.36
N ASP A 74 -1.12 6.21 -7.40
CA ASP A 74 0.29 6.59 -7.42
C ASP A 74 0.51 7.86 -8.26
N LEU A 75 1.56 8.63 -7.94
CA LEU A 75 1.91 9.84 -8.68
C LEU A 75 2.72 9.53 -9.95
N TRP A 76 3.64 8.55 -9.85
CA TRP A 76 4.67 8.31 -10.85
C TRP A 76 4.33 7.18 -11.82
N SER A 77 3.45 6.28 -11.40
CA SER A 77 3.13 5.08 -12.17
C SER A 77 2.13 5.39 -13.28
N ASP A 78 2.42 4.90 -14.48
CA ASP A 78 1.49 4.98 -15.60
C ASP A 78 0.31 4.03 -15.39
N PRO A 79 -0.94 4.52 -15.39
CA PRO A 79 -2.14 3.68 -15.25
C PRO A 79 -2.26 2.60 -16.33
N GLU A 80 -1.81 2.84 -17.55
CA GLU A 80 -1.85 1.87 -18.64
C GLU A 80 -0.84 0.73 -18.44
N GLU A 81 0.37 1.05 -17.94
CA GLU A 81 1.35 0.03 -17.58
C GLU A 81 0.85 -0.84 -16.41
N ASN A 82 0.25 -0.22 -15.40
CA ASN A 82 -0.36 -0.94 -14.28
C ASN A 82 -1.56 -1.77 -14.77
N ARG A 83 -2.36 -1.24 -15.70
CA ARG A 83 -3.46 -1.99 -16.30
C ARG A 83 -2.97 -3.23 -17.04
N ALA A 84 -1.97 -3.08 -17.90
CA ALA A 84 -1.37 -4.20 -18.62
C ALA A 84 -0.80 -5.25 -17.66
N PHE A 85 -0.21 -4.82 -16.56
CA PHE A 85 0.27 -5.71 -15.50
C PHE A 85 -0.88 -6.50 -14.86
N PHE A 86 -1.95 -5.84 -14.44
CA PHE A 86 -3.11 -6.50 -13.83
C PHE A 86 -3.80 -7.47 -14.78
N ASP A 87 -3.95 -7.10 -16.05
CA ASP A 87 -4.48 -7.97 -17.12
C ASP A 87 -3.60 -9.23 -17.28
N SER A 88 -2.27 -9.10 -17.20
CA SER A 88 -1.33 -10.23 -17.29
C SER A 88 -1.48 -11.24 -16.14
N LEU A 89 -2.00 -10.80 -15.01
CA LEU A 89 -2.33 -11.62 -13.83
C LEU A 89 -3.76 -12.18 -13.87
N GLY A 90 -4.55 -11.86 -14.90
CA GLY A 90 -5.95 -12.27 -15.01
C GLY A 90 -6.87 -11.59 -14.00
N ILE A 91 -6.49 -10.43 -13.45
CA ILE A 91 -7.33 -9.69 -12.49
C ILE A 91 -8.37 -8.88 -13.26
N SER A 92 -9.66 -9.02 -12.87
CA SER A 92 -10.76 -8.31 -13.52
C SER A 92 -10.62 -6.80 -13.38
N ARG A 93 -10.93 -6.10 -14.47
CA ARG A 93 -10.95 -4.62 -14.51
C ARG A 93 -12.01 -4.00 -13.60
N ASP A 94 -13.00 -4.79 -13.19
CA ASP A 94 -14.04 -4.35 -12.26
C ASP A 94 -13.58 -4.41 -10.79
N THR A 95 -12.39 -5.00 -10.51
CA THR A 95 -11.90 -5.20 -9.14
C THR A 95 -10.58 -4.49 -8.85
N ILE A 96 -9.95 -3.88 -9.88
CA ILE A 96 -8.70 -3.14 -9.69
C ILE A 96 -8.62 -1.95 -10.65
N HIS A 97 -8.40 -0.76 -10.08
CA HIS A 97 -8.47 0.52 -10.75
C HIS A 97 -7.16 1.29 -10.58
N PRO A 98 -6.27 1.34 -11.60
CA PRO A 98 -5.09 2.19 -11.54
C PRO A 98 -5.50 3.66 -11.69
N VAL A 99 -4.97 4.52 -10.82
CA VAL A 99 -5.28 5.95 -10.75
C VAL A 99 -3.99 6.74 -10.58
N GLN A 100 -3.66 7.58 -11.54
CA GLN A 100 -2.56 8.52 -11.39
C GLN A 100 -3.04 9.78 -10.67
N ALA A 101 -2.48 10.04 -9.49
CA ALA A 101 -2.81 11.22 -8.69
C ALA A 101 -1.67 11.62 -7.75
N ASP A 102 -1.51 12.92 -7.54
CA ASP A 102 -0.68 13.47 -6.48
C ASP A 102 -1.47 13.45 -5.16
N ALA A 103 -1.30 12.39 -4.40
CA ALA A 103 -2.00 12.21 -3.14
C ALA A 103 -1.63 13.29 -2.10
N SER A 104 -0.52 14.00 -2.26
CA SER A 104 -0.15 15.13 -1.39
C SER A 104 -1.11 16.30 -1.53
N GLN A 105 -1.82 16.41 -2.67
CA GLN A 105 -2.82 17.45 -2.93
C GLN A 105 -4.25 17.00 -2.60
N GLY A 106 -4.46 15.73 -2.28
CA GLY A 106 -5.74 15.08 -2.07
C GLY A 106 -6.01 14.01 -3.13
N LEU A 107 -7.11 13.30 -3.01
CA LEU A 107 -7.45 12.19 -3.88
C LEU A 107 -8.62 12.57 -4.82
N PRO A 108 -8.65 12.05 -6.07
CA PRO A 108 -9.70 12.38 -7.04
C PRO A 108 -10.98 11.54 -6.82
N PHE A 109 -11.43 11.46 -5.57
CA PHE A 109 -12.61 10.69 -5.18
C PHE A 109 -13.60 11.55 -4.40
N GLU A 110 -14.81 11.05 -4.24
CA GLU A 110 -15.81 11.66 -3.35
C GLU A 110 -15.43 11.44 -1.88
N ARG A 111 -16.00 12.26 -0.99
CA ARG A 111 -15.85 12.05 0.45
C ARG A 111 -16.47 10.71 0.85
N ASP A 112 -15.93 10.10 1.90
CA ASP A 112 -16.40 8.81 2.44
C ASP A 112 -16.46 7.69 1.39
N PHE A 113 -15.47 7.66 0.49
CA PHE A 113 -15.43 6.70 -0.62
C PHE A 113 -14.86 5.34 -0.22
N PHE A 114 -13.76 5.33 0.57
CA PHE A 114 -13.02 4.13 0.92
C PHE A 114 -13.44 3.50 2.25
N ASP A 115 -13.55 2.17 2.29
CA ASP A 115 -13.71 1.39 3.50
C ASP A 115 -12.39 1.26 4.27
N ALA A 116 -11.27 1.21 3.54
CA ALA A 116 -9.93 1.21 4.12
C ALA A 116 -8.91 1.87 3.18
N VAL A 117 -7.80 2.32 3.76
CA VAL A 117 -6.59 2.72 3.04
C VAL A 117 -5.45 1.83 3.50
N VAL A 118 -4.70 1.28 2.56
CA VAL A 118 -3.47 0.53 2.78
C VAL A 118 -2.32 1.33 2.17
N SER A 119 -1.23 1.50 2.89
CA SER A 119 -0.03 2.15 2.36
C SER A 119 1.20 1.39 2.85
N ILE A 120 1.94 0.82 1.90
CA ILE A 120 3.13 0.02 2.19
C ILE A 120 4.36 0.79 1.71
N ASP A 121 5.19 1.19 2.67
CA ASP A 121 6.48 1.87 2.43
C ASP A 121 6.37 3.18 1.62
N SER A 122 5.22 3.88 1.70
CA SER A 122 4.99 5.13 0.97
C SER A 122 4.44 6.27 1.82
N TYR A 123 3.72 6.00 2.92
CA TYR A 123 3.10 7.05 3.74
C TYR A 123 4.11 8.06 4.31
N ASN A 124 5.36 7.67 4.50
CA ASN A 124 6.45 8.55 4.95
C ASN A 124 6.71 9.76 4.02
N TYR A 125 6.28 9.70 2.75
CA TYR A 125 6.36 10.84 1.82
C TYR A 125 5.28 11.88 2.08
N TYR A 126 4.13 11.48 2.61
CA TYR A 126 2.97 12.34 2.89
C TYR A 126 2.91 12.79 4.34
N GLY A 127 3.21 11.88 5.27
CA GLY A 127 3.03 12.05 6.71
C GLY A 127 4.00 13.05 7.37
N ARG A 128 4.89 13.68 6.60
CA ARG A 128 5.72 14.82 7.06
C ARG A 128 4.90 16.09 7.26
N ASP A 129 3.81 16.26 6.52
CA ASP A 129 2.85 17.33 6.74
C ASP A 129 1.88 16.90 7.86
N PRO A 130 1.89 17.60 9.02
CA PRO A 130 1.03 17.25 10.15
C PRO A 130 -0.47 17.36 9.84
N HIS A 131 -0.83 18.10 8.80
CA HIS A 131 -2.21 18.29 8.36
C HIS A 131 -2.66 17.26 7.33
N TYR A 132 -1.72 16.52 6.72
CA TYR A 132 -2.03 15.60 5.62
C TYR A 132 -3.10 14.57 5.99
N LEU A 133 -2.92 13.91 7.12
CA LEU A 133 -3.87 12.88 7.54
C LEU A 133 -5.29 13.42 7.67
N GLY A 134 -5.46 14.50 8.44
CA GLY A 134 -6.79 15.05 8.76
C GLY A 134 -7.45 15.77 7.60
N GLU A 135 -6.69 16.49 6.80
CA GLU A 135 -7.25 17.40 5.79
C GLU A 135 -7.27 16.80 4.37
N ARG A 136 -6.33 15.87 4.06
CA ARG A 136 -6.12 15.38 2.70
C ARG A 136 -6.35 13.89 2.50
N LEU A 137 -6.36 13.08 3.57
CA LEU A 137 -6.59 11.64 3.46
C LEU A 137 -7.92 11.20 4.12
N LEU A 138 -8.13 11.53 5.38
CA LEU A 138 -9.34 11.14 6.12
C LEU A 138 -10.66 11.58 5.47
N PRO A 139 -10.77 12.71 4.74
CA PRO A 139 -12.01 13.07 4.07
C PRO A 139 -12.53 12.01 3.08
N TYR A 140 -11.67 11.16 2.56
CA TYR A 140 -12.05 10.10 1.61
C TYR A 140 -12.33 8.75 2.27
N VAL A 141 -12.08 8.63 3.57
CA VAL A 141 -12.30 7.40 4.34
C VAL A 141 -13.67 7.47 5.01
N LYS A 142 -14.46 6.43 4.86
CA LYS A 142 -15.78 6.32 5.49
C LYS A 142 -15.67 6.39 7.01
N GLN A 143 -16.73 6.85 7.66
CA GLN A 143 -16.82 6.75 9.11
C GLN A 143 -16.70 5.28 9.54
N GLY A 144 -15.77 4.99 10.45
CA GLY A 144 -15.43 3.62 10.85
C GLY A 144 -14.48 2.88 9.91
N GLY A 145 -14.05 3.52 8.82
CA GLY A 145 -12.99 2.99 7.97
C GLY A 145 -11.63 3.00 8.66
N ILE A 146 -10.69 2.19 8.16
CA ILE A 146 -9.41 1.93 8.82
C ILE A 146 -8.24 2.28 7.90
N LEU A 147 -7.17 2.78 8.50
CA LEU A 147 -5.89 3.03 7.82
C LEU A 147 -4.87 1.98 8.27
N TYR A 148 -4.28 1.29 7.30
CA TYR A 148 -3.20 0.33 7.50
C TYR A 148 -1.93 0.89 6.87
N LEU A 149 -0.99 1.31 7.72
CA LEU A 149 0.21 2.01 7.29
C LEU A 149 1.46 1.25 7.73
N SER A 150 2.31 0.86 6.78
CA SER A 150 3.65 0.33 7.01
C SER A 150 4.67 1.36 6.53
N ILE A 151 5.49 1.86 7.45
CA ILE A 151 6.51 2.87 7.16
C ILE A 151 7.88 2.40 7.66
N PRO A 152 8.99 2.82 7.02
CA PRO A 152 10.32 2.58 7.52
C PRO A 152 10.50 3.21 8.90
N GLY A 153 11.16 2.48 9.80
CA GLY A 153 11.48 2.97 11.13
C GLY A 153 12.93 2.72 11.50
N MET A 154 13.40 3.39 12.54
CA MET A 154 14.72 3.18 13.08
C MET A 154 14.68 2.17 14.23
N VAL A 155 15.62 1.21 14.23
CA VAL A 155 15.77 0.21 15.30
C VAL A 155 16.28 0.85 16.60
N ARG A 156 16.97 1.97 16.50
CA ARG A 156 17.50 2.74 17.64
C ARG A 156 17.16 4.19 17.50
N ASP A 157 16.87 4.83 18.62
CA ASP A 157 16.76 6.28 18.67
C ASP A 157 18.09 6.92 18.28
N CYS A 158 18.06 7.85 17.34
CA CYS A 158 19.23 8.57 16.84
C CYS A 158 18.99 10.09 16.78
N HIS A 159 18.09 10.62 17.62
CA HIS A 159 17.80 12.05 17.68
C HIS A 159 19.05 12.90 17.93
N ASP A 160 19.98 12.40 18.77
CA ASP A 160 21.23 13.09 19.10
C ASP A 160 22.38 12.84 18.11
N ASN A 161 22.19 11.88 17.18
CA ASN A 161 23.22 11.51 16.20
C ASN A 161 22.62 10.97 14.91
N LEU A 162 21.95 11.84 14.18
CA LEU A 162 21.29 11.48 12.92
C LEU A 162 22.31 11.03 11.87
N PRO A 163 22.08 9.87 11.19
CA PRO A 163 22.87 9.46 10.06
C PRO A 163 22.90 10.52 8.96
N VAL A 164 24.05 10.73 8.33
CA VAL A 164 24.26 11.77 7.31
C VAL A 164 23.24 11.69 6.16
N CYS A 165 22.76 10.49 5.84
CA CYS A 165 21.73 10.27 4.80
C CYS A 165 20.37 10.91 5.15
N LEU A 166 20.08 11.13 6.44
CA LEU A 166 18.84 11.78 6.92
C LEU A 166 18.98 13.29 7.10
N LEU A 167 20.19 13.82 7.07
CA LEU A 167 20.45 15.27 7.20
C LEU A 167 20.25 16.03 5.88
N LYS A 168 20.07 15.32 4.75
CA LYS A 168 19.98 15.88 3.40
C LYS A 168 18.59 15.81 2.78
N SER A 169 17.58 15.49 3.57
CA SER A 169 16.18 15.37 3.08
C SER A 169 15.32 16.58 3.46
#